data_a27a888f3df6f5b71a3d8a317273a5d0
#
_entry.id   a27a888f3df6f5b71a3d8a317273a5d0
#
_cell.length_a   1.000
_cell.length_b   1.000
_cell.length_c   1.000
_cell.angle_alpha   90.00
_cell.angle_beta   90.00
_cell.angle_gamma   90.00
#
_symmetry.space_group_name_H-M   'P 1'
#
loop_
_entity.id
_entity.type
_entity.pdbx_description
1 polymer ?
#
loop_
_entity_poly.entity_id
_entity_poly.type
_entity_poly.pdbx_seq_one_letter_code
_entity_poly.pdbx_strand_id
1 'polypeptide(L)'
;GWLAMRSNLVEPEKDIRFMMRCSPYGSVSHSHADQNSFSIEAFGEPLAVPSGLYNLYSSAHHHGWTRQTKAHCAVTFDGAGQIVRSEAATGEFVAFHADDRIGFATGDASPAYDGRVRSYRRSVLFLDYRWFVIIDRMVPEYEAMWTWHMHAVRPIEVDHEMRTATLSYERAALEVSFCHMQELRLQTHEGW
;
A
#
# COMPACT_ATOMS: atom_id res chain seq x y z
N GLY A 1 -5.44 11.20 7.08
CA GLY A 1 -5.98 10.24 8.05
C GLY A 1 -5.37 8.86 7.96
N TRP A 2 -5.74 8.06 8.92
CA TRP A 2 -5.43 6.64 8.99
C TRP A 2 -6.72 5.85 9.06
N LEU A 3 -6.76 4.73 8.37
CA LEU A 3 -7.80 3.72 8.46
C LEU A 3 -7.20 2.46 9.06
N ALA A 4 -7.92 1.81 9.96
CA ALA A 4 -7.62 0.46 10.42
C ALA A 4 -8.90 -0.38 10.36
N MET A 5 -8.84 -1.51 9.67
CA MET A 5 -9.88 -2.54 9.69
C MET A 5 -9.31 -3.77 10.38
N ARG A 6 -10.03 -4.34 11.32
CA ARG A 6 -9.54 -5.43 12.18
C ARG A 6 -10.60 -6.49 12.38
N SER A 7 -10.18 -7.75 12.36
CA SER A 7 -11.06 -8.89 12.66
C SER A 7 -11.26 -9.12 14.16
N ASN A 8 -10.28 -8.72 14.98
CA ASN A 8 -10.31 -8.88 16.44
C ASN A 8 -9.61 -7.72 17.12
N LEU A 9 -10.32 -7.00 18.00
CA LEU A 9 -9.79 -5.85 18.73
C LEU A 9 -9.13 -6.22 20.07
N VAL A 10 -9.34 -7.44 20.56
CA VAL A 10 -8.96 -7.84 21.92
C VAL A 10 -7.73 -8.74 21.92
N GLU A 11 -7.66 -9.70 21.01
CA GLU A 11 -6.62 -10.73 20.95
C GLU A 11 -5.75 -10.54 19.70
N PRO A 12 -4.61 -9.85 19.80
CA PRO A 12 -3.77 -9.54 18.62
C PRO A 12 -3.26 -10.79 17.87
N GLU A 13 -3.08 -11.89 18.57
CA GLU A 13 -2.66 -13.17 17.98
C GLU A 13 -3.77 -13.87 17.18
N LYS A 14 -4.99 -13.37 17.23
CA LYS A 14 -6.14 -13.84 16.44
C LYS A 14 -6.62 -12.79 15.42
N ASP A 15 -5.97 -11.63 15.41
CA ASP A 15 -6.37 -10.50 14.57
C ASP A 15 -5.82 -10.64 13.15
N ILE A 16 -6.63 -10.23 12.19
CA ILE A 16 -6.23 -9.90 10.83
C ILE A 16 -6.49 -8.41 10.66
N ARG A 17 -5.44 -7.66 10.32
CA ARG A 17 -5.47 -6.21 10.29
C ARG A 17 -5.04 -5.69 8.92
N PHE A 18 -5.83 -4.77 8.39
CA PHE A 18 -5.47 -3.93 7.27
C PHE A 18 -5.38 -2.48 7.75
N MET A 19 -4.29 -1.82 7.41
CA MET A 19 -4.13 -0.39 7.65
C MET A 19 -3.87 0.34 6.35
N MET A 20 -4.43 1.54 6.20
CA MET A 20 -4.20 2.39 5.03
C MET A 20 -4.01 3.84 5.47
N ARG A 21 -3.07 4.52 4.82
CA ARG A 21 -2.86 5.95 5.02
C ARG A 21 -3.41 6.74 3.84
N CYS A 22 -4.26 7.73 4.14
CA CYS A 22 -4.72 8.73 3.18
C CYS A 22 -4.99 10.02 3.96
N SER A 23 -4.09 11.02 3.86
CA SER A 23 -3.99 12.10 4.83
C SER A 23 -4.05 13.47 4.15
N PRO A 24 -4.83 14.43 4.71
CA PRO A 24 -4.88 15.80 4.20
C PRO A 24 -3.64 16.64 4.56
N TYR A 25 -2.69 16.10 5.31
CA TYR A 25 -1.55 16.86 5.83
C TYR A 25 -0.29 16.79 4.95
N GLY A 26 -0.38 16.26 3.75
CA GLY A 26 0.74 16.17 2.84
C GLY A 26 1.86 15.23 3.30
N SER A 27 3.09 15.52 2.82
CA SER A 27 4.30 14.72 3.08
C SER A 27 5.38 15.53 3.82
N VAL A 28 4.99 16.46 4.67
CA VAL A 28 5.91 17.35 5.41
C VAL A 28 6.53 16.71 6.65
N SER A 29 7.60 17.32 7.17
CA SER A 29 8.31 16.90 8.37
C SER A 29 8.73 15.42 8.32
N HIS A 30 8.28 14.59 9.25
CA HIS A 30 8.55 13.16 9.31
C HIS A 30 7.62 12.32 8.42
N SER A 31 6.64 12.91 7.77
CA SER A 31 5.74 12.18 6.86
C SER A 31 6.46 11.74 5.59
N HIS A 32 6.02 10.61 5.06
CA HIS A 32 6.53 10.03 3.82
C HIS A 32 5.60 10.35 2.64
N ALA A 33 6.06 10.05 1.43
CA ALA A 33 5.27 10.14 0.21
C ALA A 33 4.50 8.82 0.01
N ASP A 34 3.50 8.57 0.86
CA ASP A 34 2.88 7.26 1.06
C ASP A 34 1.33 7.32 1.12
N GLN A 35 0.72 8.29 0.44
CA GLN A 35 -0.73 8.35 0.31
C GLN A 35 -1.26 7.08 -0.38
N ASN A 36 -2.38 6.55 0.11
CA ASN A 36 -2.96 5.28 -0.29
C ASN A 36 -2.03 4.06 -0.11
N SER A 37 -0.95 4.18 0.67
CA SER A 37 -0.18 3.01 1.08
C SER A 37 -0.95 2.19 2.10
N PHE A 38 -0.67 0.88 2.12
CA PHE A 38 -1.29 -0.03 3.07
C PHE A 38 -0.28 -0.92 3.78
N SER A 39 -0.71 -1.55 4.85
CA SER A 39 -0.05 -2.69 5.49
C SER A 39 -1.06 -3.75 5.88
N ILE A 40 -0.60 -5.00 5.90
CA ILE A 40 -1.39 -6.17 6.31
C ILE A 40 -0.59 -6.93 7.37
N GLU A 41 -1.25 -7.23 8.46
CA GLU A 41 -0.73 -8.10 9.51
C GLU A 41 -1.79 -9.16 9.84
N ALA A 42 -1.38 -10.37 10.13
CA ALA A 42 -2.28 -11.42 10.59
C ALA A 42 -1.61 -12.27 11.66
N PHE A 43 -2.35 -12.56 12.73
CA PHE A 43 -1.92 -13.42 13.84
C PHE A 43 -0.57 -13.01 14.45
N GLY A 44 -0.31 -11.69 14.47
CA GLY A 44 0.93 -11.09 14.95
C GLY A 44 2.10 -11.16 13.98
N GLU A 45 1.91 -11.62 12.73
CA GLU A 45 2.94 -11.64 11.68
C GLU A 45 2.78 -10.46 10.70
N PRO A 46 3.87 -9.74 10.37
CA PRO A 46 3.85 -8.61 9.45
C PRO A 46 3.89 -9.08 7.99
N LEU A 47 2.74 -9.26 7.36
CA LEU A 47 2.64 -9.83 6.02
C LEU A 47 3.01 -8.83 4.90
N ALA A 48 2.36 -7.69 4.85
CA ALA A 48 2.73 -6.62 3.93
C ALA A 48 3.00 -5.35 4.75
N VAL A 49 4.21 -4.83 4.67
CA VAL A 49 4.68 -3.72 5.50
C VAL A 49 5.57 -2.78 4.69
N PRO A 50 5.73 -1.51 5.09
CA PRO A 50 6.72 -0.64 4.46
C PRO A 50 8.12 -1.25 4.50
N SER A 51 8.97 -0.93 3.52
CA SER A 51 10.32 -1.44 3.38
C SER A 51 11.30 -0.80 4.38
N GLY A 52 11.12 -1.12 5.66
CA GLY A 52 12.07 -0.84 6.73
C GLY A 52 12.06 0.58 7.28
N LEU A 53 12.96 0.78 8.24
CA LEU A 53 13.14 2.04 8.96
C LEU A 53 14.45 2.72 8.52
N TYR A 54 14.54 4.00 8.78
CA TYR A 54 15.81 4.72 8.72
C TYR A 54 16.43 4.83 10.14
N ASN A 55 17.73 4.71 10.22
CA ASN A 55 18.47 4.83 11.49
C ASN A 55 18.81 6.29 11.85
N LEU A 56 18.84 7.17 10.85
CA LEU A 56 19.17 8.58 11.01
C LEU A 56 18.28 9.44 10.13
N TYR A 57 17.55 10.38 10.74
CA TYR A 57 16.75 11.38 10.03
C TYR A 57 17.66 12.20 9.09
N SER A 58 17.19 12.46 7.88
CA SER A 58 17.94 13.15 6.83
C SER A 58 19.15 12.40 6.26
N SER A 59 19.33 11.12 6.57
CA SER A 59 20.34 10.30 5.90
C SER A 59 20.04 10.12 4.40
N ALA A 60 21.03 9.69 3.62
CA ALA A 60 20.84 9.36 2.21
C ALA A 60 19.77 8.27 2.03
N HIS A 61 19.77 7.25 2.90
CA HIS A 61 18.75 6.20 2.91
C HIS A 61 17.36 6.75 3.22
N HIS A 62 17.24 7.65 4.22
CA HIS A 62 15.98 8.30 4.52
C HIS A 62 15.42 9.08 3.32
N HIS A 63 16.25 9.88 2.65
CA HIS A 63 15.81 10.67 1.50
C HIS A 63 15.58 9.85 0.23
N GLY A 64 16.48 8.93 -0.06
CA GLY A 64 16.46 8.16 -1.31
C GLY A 64 15.54 6.96 -1.30
N TRP A 65 15.15 6.49 -0.11
CA TRP A 65 14.36 5.28 0.03
C TRP A 65 13.17 5.45 0.97
N THR A 66 13.36 5.46 2.29
CA THR A 66 12.26 5.29 3.24
C THR A 66 11.17 6.36 3.14
N ARG A 67 11.51 7.57 2.68
CA ARG A 67 10.55 8.65 2.44
C ARG A 67 9.84 8.55 1.10
N GLN A 68 10.33 7.74 0.19
CA GLN A 68 9.84 7.65 -1.19
C GLN A 68 8.65 6.68 -1.29
N THR A 69 7.76 6.94 -2.23
CA THR A 69 6.58 6.09 -2.50
C THR A 69 6.95 4.64 -2.77
N LYS A 70 8.06 4.41 -3.46
CA LYS A 70 8.56 3.07 -3.80
C LYS A 70 8.95 2.22 -2.58
N ALA A 71 9.12 2.80 -1.40
CA ALA A 71 9.41 2.08 -0.15
C ALA A 71 8.14 1.67 0.61
N HIS A 72 6.97 1.92 0.04
CA HIS A 72 5.67 1.63 0.64
C HIS A 72 4.83 0.76 -0.28
N CYS A 73 3.80 0.08 0.25
CA CYS A 73 2.82 -0.65 -0.55
C CYS A 73 1.90 0.34 -1.29
N ALA A 74 2.43 0.97 -2.31
CA ALA A 74 1.82 2.07 -3.07
C ALA A 74 2.16 1.95 -4.57
N VAL A 75 1.80 2.95 -5.37
CA VAL A 75 2.00 2.94 -6.82
C VAL A 75 2.95 4.04 -7.26
N THR A 76 3.83 3.74 -8.22
CA THR A 76 4.64 4.71 -8.95
C THR A 76 4.30 4.70 -10.44
N PHE A 77 4.55 5.82 -11.14
CA PHE A 77 4.35 5.99 -12.59
C PHE A 77 5.70 6.32 -13.22
N ASP A 78 6.15 5.51 -14.19
CA ASP A 78 7.49 5.62 -14.80
C ASP A 78 8.62 5.74 -13.78
N GLY A 79 8.49 5.00 -12.67
CA GLY A 79 9.42 5.05 -11.53
C GLY A 79 9.30 6.30 -10.65
N ALA A 80 8.48 7.29 -11.01
CA ALA A 80 8.24 8.47 -10.20
C ALA A 80 7.11 8.24 -9.19
N GLY A 81 7.35 8.63 -7.93
CA GLY A 81 6.39 8.56 -6.85
C GLY A 81 5.63 9.86 -6.62
N GLN A 82 5.05 9.94 -5.44
CA GLN A 82 4.34 11.12 -4.95
C GLN A 82 5.32 12.23 -4.58
N ILE A 83 4.81 13.45 -4.48
CA ILE A 83 5.60 14.62 -4.06
C ILE A 83 6.11 14.41 -2.63
N VAL A 84 7.39 14.63 -2.42
CA VAL A 84 8.02 14.60 -1.09
C VAL A 84 8.14 16.00 -0.51
N ARG A 85 8.04 16.13 0.83
CA ARG A 85 8.20 17.39 1.56
C ARG A 85 7.27 18.51 1.07
N SER A 86 6.02 18.18 0.79
CA SER A 86 5.03 19.14 0.30
C SER A 86 3.72 19.03 1.06
N GLU A 87 3.16 20.16 1.42
CA GLU A 87 1.81 20.26 1.97
C GLU A 87 0.75 19.91 0.92
N ALA A 88 1.08 20.08 -0.38
CA ALA A 88 0.18 19.76 -1.48
C ALA A 88 0.04 18.24 -1.76
N ALA A 89 0.96 17.41 -1.24
CA ALA A 89 0.91 15.95 -1.40
C ALA A 89 -0.17 15.29 -0.55
N THR A 90 -1.40 15.77 -0.67
CA THR A 90 -2.53 15.37 0.18
C THR A 90 -3.26 14.15 -0.35
N GLY A 91 -4.08 13.56 0.53
CA GLY A 91 -5.06 12.55 0.20
C GLY A 91 -6.21 12.61 1.20
N GLU A 92 -7.34 12.03 0.84
CA GLU A 92 -8.50 11.97 1.73
C GLU A 92 -9.28 10.66 1.57
N PHE A 93 -9.91 10.21 2.64
CA PHE A 93 -10.89 9.14 2.57
C PHE A 93 -12.21 9.71 2.09
N VAL A 94 -12.63 9.31 0.87
CA VAL A 94 -13.84 9.80 0.22
C VAL A 94 -15.07 8.92 0.47
N ALA A 95 -14.85 7.69 0.94
CA ALA A 95 -15.91 6.76 1.34
C ALA A 95 -15.37 5.77 2.37
N PHE A 96 -16.23 5.37 3.30
CA PHE A 96 -15.98 4.24 4.21
C PHE A 96 -17.28 3.64 4.71
N HIS A 97 -17.26 2.35 5.02
CA HIS A 97 -18.35 1.61 5.64
C HIS A 97 -17.78 0.45 6.46
N ALA A 98 -18.44 0.09 7.53
CA ALA A 98 -18.16 -1.14 8.27
C ALA A 98 -19.43 -1.69 8.90
N ASP A 99 -19.60 -3.00 8.81
CA ASP A 99 -20.63 -3.77 9.51
C ASP A 99 -20.00 -5.08 10.05
N ASP A 100 -20.78 -6.05 10.43
CA ASP A 100 -20.34 -7.34 11.00
C ASP A 100 -19.68 -8.28 9.96
N ARG A 101 -19.76 -7.97 8.67
CA ARG A 101 -19.21 -8.79 7.58
C ARG A 101 -18.23 -8.08 6.67
N ILE A 102 -18.35 -6.76 6.52
CA ILE A 102 -17.65 -5.99 5.50
C ILE A 102 -17.05 -4.73 6.11
N GLY A 103 -15.74 -4.57 5.93
CA GLY A 103 -15.07 -3.28 6.01
C GLY A 103 -14.80 -2.74 4.61
N PHE A 104 -15.08 -1.48 4.36
CA PHE A 104 -14.83 -0.83 3.06
C PHE A 104 -14.29 0.58 3.27
N ALA A 105 -13.32 0.97 2.45
CA ALA A 105 -12.89 2.36 2.36
C ALA A 105 -12.37 2.70 0.97
N THR A 106 -12.45 3.98 0.60
CA THR A 106 -11.81 4.53 -0.60
C THR A 106 -11.00 5.76 -0.22
N GLY A 107 -9.72 5.75 -0.52
CA GLY A 107 -8.82 6.89 -0.44
C GLY A 107 -8.57 7.49 -1.82
N ASP A 108 -8.64 8.81 -1.93
CA ASP A 108 -8.24 9.60 -3.11
C ASP A 108 -6.87 10.23 -2.83
N ALA A 109 -5.86 9.84 -3.58
CA ALA A 109 -4.49 10.35 -3.48
C ALA A 109 -4.06 11.14 -4.73
N SER A 110 -5.01 11.57 -5.55
CA SER A 110 -4.74 12.28 -6.81
C SER A 110 -3.82 13.49 -6.64
N PRO A 111 -4.01 14.37 -5.63
CA PRO A 111 -3.15 15.54 -5.46
C PRO A 111 -1.69 15.22 -5.14
N ALA A 112 -1.42 14.03 -4.62
CA ALA A 112 -0.06 13.65 -4.21
C ALA A 112 0.87 13.38 -5.40
N TYR A 113 0.36 13.22 -6.62
CA TYR A 113 1.15 12.81 -7.78
C TYR A 113 1.55 13.95 -8.73
N ASP A 114 1.46 15.20 -8.30
CA ASP A 114 1.99 16.37 -9.03
C ASP A 114 1.51 16.45 -10.49
N GLY A 115 0.21 16.29 -10.70
CA GLY A 115 -0.39 16.35 -12.05
C GLY A 115 -0.06 15.17 -12.98
N ARG A 116 0.64 14.12 -12.51
CA ARG A 116 0.88 12.90 -13.31
C ARG A 116 -0.37 12.07 -13.53
N VAL A 117 -1.33 12.22 -12.63
CA VAL A 117 -2.64 11.55 -12.71
C VAL A 117 -3.75 12.56 -12.55
N ARG A 118 -4.82 12.41 -13.33
CA ARG A 118 -6.08 13.13 -13.11
C ARG A 118 -6.83 12.56 -11.92
N SER A 119 -6.71 11.25 -11.71
CA SER A 119 -7.35 10.57 -10.59
C SER A 119 -6.58 9.33 -10.22
N TYR A 120 -6.35 9.17 -8.91
CA TYR A 120 -5.93 7.91 -8.32
C TYR A 120 -6.72 7.63 -7.06
N ARG A 121 -7.56 6.62 -7.12
CA ARG A 121 -8.36 6.13 -5.99
C ARG A 121 -8.06 4.67 -5.73
N ARG A 122 -7.77 4.36 -4.47
CA ARG A 122 -7.66 3.00 -3.95
C ARG A 122 -8.88 2.69 -3.11
N SER A 123 -9.62 1.66 -3.51
CA SER A 123 -10.68 1.09 -2.69
C SER A 123 -10.19 -0.22 -2.09
N VAL A 124 -10.54 -0.47 -0.85
CA VAL A 124 -10.29 -1.74 -0.17
C VAL A 124 -11.60 -2.25 0.41
N LEU A 125 -11.84 -3.55 0.20
CA LEU A 125 -12.89 -4.31 0.89
C LEU A 125 -12.21 -5.35 1.77
N PHE A 126 -12.67 -5.48 3.00
CA PHE A 126 -12.29 -6.53 3.93
C PHE A 126 -13.53 -7.38 4.17
N LEU A 127 -13.60 -8.51 3.46
CA LEU A 127 -14.79 -9.36 3.39
C LEU A 127 -14.70 -10.47 4.43
N ASP A 128 -15.79 -10.69 5.18
CA ASP A 128 -15.91 -11.64 6.28
C ASP A 128 -14.69 -11.57 7.24
N TYR A 129 -14.06 -10.39 7.31
CA TYR A 129 -12.86 -10.08 8.09
C TYR A 129 -11.71 -11.09 7.88
N ARG A 130 -11.58 -11.55 6.63
CA ARG A 130 -10.56 -12.52 6.22
C ARG A 130 -9.96 -12.23 4.83
N TRP A 131 -10.76 -11.76 3.88
CA TRP A 131 -10.36 -11.57 2.50
C TRP A 131 -10.25 -10.10 2.17
N PHE A 132 -9.16 -9.72 1.52
CA PHE A 132 -8.99 -8.36 1.03
C PHE A 132 -9.19 -8.31 -0.48
N VAL A 133 -9.93 -7.30 -0.95
CA VAL A 133 -9.96 -6.93 -2.36
C VAL A 133 -9.48 -5.49 -2.45
N ILE A 134 -8.36 -5.27 -3.15
CA ILE A 134 -7.81 -3.93 -3.40
C ILE A 134 -8.09 -3.59 -4.85
N ILE A 135 -8.72 -2.44 -5.09
CA ILE A 135 -9.07 -1.95 -6.41
C ILE A 135 -8.43 -0.58 -6.59
N ASP A 136 -7.44 -0.49 -7.46
CA ASP A 136 -6.82 0.76 -7.86
C ASP A 136 -7.45 1.27 -9.16
N ARG A 137 -8.06 2.46 -9.10
CA ARG A 137 -8.58 3.18 -10.27
C ARG A 137 -7.66 4.37 -10.53
N MET A 138 -6.98 4.33 -11.66
CA MET A 138 -6.00 5.34 -12.04
C MET A 138 -6.32 5.87 -13.43
N VAL A 139 -6.35 7.20 -13.54
CA VAL A 139 -6.47 7.91 -14.81
C VAL A 139 -5.22 8.77 -14.96
N PRO A 140 -4.20 8.30 -15.68
CA PRO A 140 -2.98 9.07 -15.89
C PRO A 140 -3.23 10.26 -16.83
N GLU A 141 -2.37 11.29 -16.78
CA GLU A 141 -2.40 12.42 -17.71
C GLU A 141 -1.74 12.07 -19.04
N TYR A 142 -0.88 11.07 -19.07
CA TYR A 142 -0.16 10.58 -20.23
C TYR A 142 0.02 9.05 -20.14
N GLU A 143 0.39 8.42 -21.23
CA GLU A 143 0.71 6.97 -21.23
C GLU A 143 1.93 6.72 -20.33
N ALA A 144 1.77 5.91 -19.31
CA ALA A 144 2.78 5.66 -18.29
C ALA A 144 2.78 4.19 -17.87
N MET A 145 3.94 3.68 -17.54
CA MET A 145 4.08 2.37 -16.89
C MET A 145 3.80 2.51 -15.39
N TRP A 146 2.90 1.69 -14.88
CA TRP A 146 2.58 1.68 -13.46
C TRP A 146 3.33 0.56 -12.77
N THR A 147 3.89 0.87 -11.62
CA THR A 147 4.48 -0.14 -10.74
C THR A 147 3.74 -0.16 -9.42
N TRP A 148 3.08 -1.28 -9.13
CA TRP A 148 2.45 -1.54 -7.85
C TRP A 148 3.48 -2.22 -6.94
N HIS A 149 3.78 -1.58 -5.81
CA HIS A 149 4.79 -2.04 -4.87
C HIS A 149 4.13 -2.75 -3.69
N MET A 150 4.70 -3.89 -3.30
CA MET A 150 4.43 -4.57 -2.05
C MET A 150 5.75 -4.98 -1.41
N HIS A 151 5.89 -4.74 -0.13
CA HIS A 151 7.09 -5.09 0.63
C HIS A 151 6.75 -6.06 1.75
N ALA A 152 7.71 -6.89 2.10
CA ALA A 152 7.62 -7.85 3.18
C ALA A 152 8.98 -8.05 3.83
N VAL A 153 9.00 -8.55 5.07
CA VAL A 153 10.25 -8.91 5.77
C VAL A 153 10.78 -10.26 5.29
N ARG A 154 9.90 -11.14 4.82
CA ARG A 154 10.24 -12.47 4.29
C ARG A 154 10.24 -12.45 2.77
N PRO A 155 10.98 -13.36 2.11
CA PRO A 155 10.92 -13.52 0.66
C PRO A 155 9.49 -13.71 0.14
N ILE A 156 9.20 -13.11 -1.01
CA ILE A 156 7.92 -13.25 -1.72
C ILE A 156 8.15 -14.24 -2.88
N GLU A 157 7.40 -15.32 -2.89
CA GLU A 157 7.39 -16.30 -3.98
C GLU A 157 6.38 -15.88 -5.04
N VAL A 158 6.79 -15.89 -6.32
CA VAL A 158 5.95 -15.46 -7.44
C VAL A 158 5.69 -16.62 -8.37
N ASP A 159 4.43 -16.88 -8.66
CA ASP A 159 3.98 -17.76 -9.74
C ASP A 159 3.51 -16.91 -10.93
N HIS A 160 4.26 -16.94 -12.02
CA HIS A 160 3.97 -16.15 -13.21
C HIS A 160 2.80 -16.69 -14.02
N GLU A 161 2.52 -18.01 -13.99
CA GLU A 161 1.41 -18.64 -14.71
C GLU A 161 0.09 -18.31 -14.02
N MET A 162 0.05 -18.48 -12.71
CA MET A 162 -1.12 -18.20 -11.90
C MET A 162 -1.29 -16.71 -11.59
N ARG A 163 -0.28 -15.89 -11.85
CA ARG A 163 -0.23 -14.47 -11.52
C ARG A 163 -0.47 -14.23 -10.03
N THR A 164 0.22 -15.01 -9.20
CA THR A 164 0.13 -14.92 -7.75
C THR A 164 1.47 -14.59 -7.12
N ALA A 165 1.42 -13.98 -5.96
CA ALA A 165 2.54 -13.80 -5.08
C ALA A 165 2.18 -14.34 -3.69
N THR A 166 3.04 -15.18 -3.13
CA THR A 166 2.82 -15.82 -1.84
C THR A 166 3.91 -15.46 -0.86
N LEU A 167 3.52 -15.22 0.36
CA LEU A 167 4.37 -14.85 1.47
C LEU A 167 4.00 -15.71 2.67
N SER A 168 4.96 -16.46 3.21
CA SER A 168 4.72 -17.41 4.29
C SER A 168 5.52 -17.08 5.54
N TYR A 169 4.84 -17.08 6.67
CA TYR A 169 5.38 -16.98 8.02
C TYR A 169 5.01 -18.24 8.81
N GLU A 170 5.40 -18.30 10.06
CA GLU A 170 5.11 -19.44 10.92
C GLU A 170 3.61 -19.60 11.22
N ARG A 171 2.92 -18.49 11.48
CA ARG A 171 1.51 -18.46 11.92
C ARG A 171 0.54 -17.95 10.85
N ALA A 172 1.04 -17.33 9.79
CA ALA A 172 0.23 -16.72 8.76
C ALA A 172 0.86 -16.87 7.38
N ALA A 173 0.02 -16.87 6.36
CA ALA A 173 0.44 -16.70 4.98
C ALA A 173 -0.48 -15.70 4.28
N LEU A 174 0.07 -14.99 3.32
CA LEU A 174 -0.66 -14.11 2.42
C LEU A 174 -0.46 -14.59 0.98
N GLU A 175 -1.54 -14.87 0.29
CA GLU A 175 -1.55 -15.05 -1.15
C GLU A 175 -2.21 -13.84 -1.80
N VAL A 176 -1.55 -13.26 -2.78
CA VAL A 176 -2.04 -12.14 -3.57
C VAL A 176 -2.25 -12.60 -4.99
N SER A 177 -3.49 -12.58 -5.48
CA SER A 177 -3.83 -12.87 -6.86
C SER A 177 -4.09 -11.58 -7.63
N PHE A 178 -3.45 -11.43 -8.78
CA PHE A 178 -3.58 -10.23 -9.61
C PHE A 178 -4.59 -10.45 -10.74
N CYS A 179 -5.74 -9.77 -10.63
CA CYS A 179 -6.79 -9.77 -11.65
C CYS A 179 -6.66 -8.48 -12.48
N HIS A 180 -6.01 -8.55 -13.62
CA HIS A 180 -5.82 -7.41 -14.50
C HIS A 180 -6.01 -7.81 -15.98
N MET A 181 -6.60 -6.91 -16.78
CA MET A 181 -6.92 -7.18 -18.19
C MET A 181 -5.79 -6.81 -19.17
N GLN A 182 -4.73 -6.15 -18.68
CA GLN A 182 -3.58 -5.73 -19.49
C GLN A 182 -2.37 -6.63 -19.21
N GLU A 183 -1.25 -6.37 -19.88
CA GLU A 183 0.00 -7.07 -19.60
C GLU A 183 0.45 -6.79 -18.16
N LEU A 184 0.66 -7.85 -17.40
CA LEU A 184 1.16 -7.79 -16.02
C LEU A 184 2.50 -8.52 -15.97
N ARG A 185 3.52 -7.85 -15.42
CA ARG A 185 4.81 -8.43 -15.10
C ARG A 185 5.02 -8.42 -13.60
N LEU A 186 5.23 -9.60 -13.02
CA LEU A 186 5.61 -9.74 -11.61
C LEU A 186 7.13 -9.82 -11.51
N GLN A 187 7.72 -9.12 -10.56
CA GLN A 187 9.15 -9.12 -10.29
C GLN A 187 9.39 -9.04 -8.78
N THR A 188 10.39 -9.74 -8.30
CA THR A 188 10.87 -9.65 -6.92
C THR A 188 12.26 -9.06 -6.87
N HIS A 189 12.54 -8.30 -5.83
CA HIS A 189 13.85 -7.72 -5.56
C HIS A 189 14.17 -7.92 -4.08
N GLU A 190 15.40 -8.29 -3.79
CA GLU A 190 15.91 -8.36 -2.43
C GLU A 190 16.69 -7.07 -2.10
N GLY A 191 16.54 -6.63 -0.86
CA GLY A 191 17.18 -5.40 -0.39
C GLY A 191 16.40 -4.13 -0.81
N TRP A 192 17.14 -3.01 -0.87
CA TRP A 192 16.61 -1.66 -1.16
C TRP A 192 17.62 -0.82 -1.95
#